data_579c5f12e8d1d3a0ccb89fb80fb4a618
#
_entry.id   579c5f12e8d1d3a0ccb89fb80fb4a618
#
_cell.length_a   1.000
_cell.length_b   1.000
_cell.length_c   1.000
_cell.angle_alpha   90.00
_cell.angle_beta   90.00
_cell.angle_gamma   90.00
#
_symmetry.space_group_name_H-M   'P 1'
#
loop_
_entity.id
_entity.type
_entity.pdbx_description
1 polymer ?
#
loop_
_entity_poly.entity_id
_entity_poly.type
_entity_poly.pdbx_seq_one_letter_code
_entity_poly.pdbx_strand_id
1 'polypeptide(L)'
;INNKWYIYFAADDGNMDNHQIYVVENEAANPMEGTFVMKGRIQTDKDNNWAIHASTFEHDGQRYMIWCGWQKRRIDSETQCIYIATMENPWTLSSDRILISKPEYEWECQWVNPDGSKTAYPIHVNEAPQYFESKNKDKACIFYSASGSWTPYYCVGLLTADAKANLLDPASWKKSPVPVLQQDPENNVYGPGGISFTPSPDGKEWYMLYHARQIPNDAPGASDSRSPRLQKICLLYTSPSPRDA
;
A
#
# COMPACT_ATOMS: atom_id res chain seq x y z
N ILE A 1 0.32 19.71 1.96
CA ILE A 1 1.36 20.18 2.90
C ILE A 1 1.65 21.63 2.55
N ASN A 2 1.58 22.54 3.53
CA ASN A 2 1.87 23.98 3.32
C ASN A 2 1.15 24.60 2.12
N ASN A 3 -0.12 24.21 1.91
CA ASN A 3 -0.94 24.60 0.76
C ASN A 3 -0.34 24.26 -0.62
N LYS A 4 0.46 23.20 -0.69
CA LYS A 4 1.04 22.66 -1.91
C LYS A 4 0.62 21.21 -2.11
N TRP A 5 0.67 20.75 -3.36
CA TRP A 5 0.35 19.38 -3.76
C TRP A 5 1.63 18.61 -4.04
N TYR A 6 1.66 17.35 -3.64
CA TYR A 6 2.78 16.45 -3.86
C TYR A 6 2.27 15.16 -4.47
N ILE A 7 2.94 14.70 -5.53
CA ILE A 7 2.70 13.39 -6.12
C ILE A 7 3.96 12.56 -5.92
N TYR A 8 3.82 11.45 -5.20
CA TYR A 8 4.85 10.43 -5.05
C TYR A 8 4.62 9.35 -6.10
N PHE A 9 5.66 9.00 -6.84
CA PHE A 9 5.56 8.00 -7.90
C PHE A 9 6.84 7.18 -7.98
N ALA A 10 6.72 5.96 -8.53
CA ALA A 10 7.87 5.11 -8.81
C ALA A 10 8.29 5.26 -10.27
N ALA A 11 9.60 5.27 -10.50
CA ALA A 11 10.18 5.23 -11.83
C ALA A 11 11.53 4.51 -11.82
N ASP A 12 11.95 4.03 -12.97
CA ASP A 12 13.23 3.36 -13.19
C ASP A 12 13.95 3.93 -14.43
N ASP A 13 15.10 3.38 -14.75
CA ASP A 13 15.95 3.74 -15.88
C ASP A 13 15.75 2.84 -17.12
N GLY A 14 14.63 2.13 -17.19
CA GLY A 14 14.33 1.09 -18.17
C GLY A 14 14.61 -0.32 -17.66
N ASN A 15 15.14 -0.46 -16.45
CA ASN A 15 15.27 -1.71 -15.74
C ASN A 15 14.38 -1.72 -14.50
N MET A 16 13.34 -2.55 -14.51
CA MET A 16 12.35 -2.64 -13.43
C MET A 16 12.97 -2.94 -12.05
N ASP A 17 14.15 -3.56 -11.98
CA ASP A 17 14.88 -3.81 -10.73
C ASP A 17 15.45 -2.52 -10.10
N ASN A 18 15.44 -1.42 -10.82
CA ASN A 18 15.97 -0.13 -10.39
C ASN A 18 14.88 0.87 -9.99
N HIS A 19 13.63 0.42 -9.80
CA HIS A 19 12.55 1.32 -9.35
C HIS A 19 12.93 2.06 -8.07
N GLN A 20 12.71 3.37 -8.09
CA GLN A 20 12.91 4.28 -6.96
C GLN A 20 11.71 5.21 -6.84
N ILE A 21 11.53 5.78 -5.66
CA ILE A 21 10.47 6.74 -5.39
C ILE A 21 10.95 8.15 -5.72
N TYR A 22 10.13 8.88 -6.45
CA TYR A 22 10.32 10.29 -6.80
C TYR A 22 9.14 11.12 -6.32
N VAL A 23 9.34 12.42 -6.23
CA VAL A 23 8.29 13.36 -5.85
C VAL A 23 8.31 14.62 -6.70
N VAL A 24 7.12 15.06 -7.09
CA VAL A 24 6.87 16.36 -7.71
C VAL A 24 6.00 17.22 -6.82
N GLU A 25 6.17 18.53 -6.91
CA GLU A 25 5.46 19.55 -6.14
C GLU A 25 4.70 20.49 -7.07
N ASN A 26 3.47 20.85 -6.71
CA ASN A 26 2.72 21.92 -7.36
C ASN A 26 2.26 22.94 -6.31
N GLU A 27 2.53 24.23 -6.57
CA GLU A 27 2.22 25.34 -5.67
C GLU A 27 0.84 25.96 -5.91
N ALA A 28 0.14 25.56 -6.98
CA ALA A 28 -1.19 26.06 -7.27
C ALA A 28 -2.22 25.63 -6.19
N ALA A 29 -3.20 26.48 -5.91
CA ALA A 29 -4.26 26.14 -4.97
C ALA A 29 -5.11 24.96 -5.46
N ASN A 30 -5.33 24.85 -6.77
CA ASN A 30 -6.00 23.74 -7.42
C ASN A 30 -4.94 22.84 -8.09
N PRO A 31 -4.87 21.52 -7.77
CA PRO A 31 -3.86 20.62 -8.33
C PRO A 31 -3.99 20.40 -9.85
N MET A 32 -5.16 20.76 -10.44
CA MET A 32 -5.39 20.70 -11.88
C MET A 32 -4.83 21.92 -12.63
N GLU A 33 -4.31 22.89 -11.88
CA GLU A 33 -3.71 24.11 -12.40
C GLU A 33 -2.21 24.13 -12.06
N GLY A 34 -1.48 25.03 -12.69
CA GLY A 34 -0.03 25.17 -12.47
C GLY A 34 0.78 24.03 -13.07
N THR A 35 1.97 23.82 -12.53
CA THR A 35 2.93 22.84 -13.03
C THR A 35 3.50 22.04 -11.86
N PHE A 36 3.57 20.73 -12.01
CA PHE A 36 4.30 19.87 -11.09
C PHE A 36 5.79 19.92 -11.42
N VAL A 37 6.59 20.33 -10.44
CA VAL A 37 8.04 20.46 -10.55
C VAL A 37 8.73 19.34 -9.81
N MET A 38 9.70 18.68 -10.46
CA MET A 38 10.50 17.61 -9.87
C MET A 38 11.29 18.12 -8.66
N LYS A 39 11.11 17.48 -7.50
CA LYS A 39 11.91 17.73 -6.29
C LYS A 39 13.07 16.76 -6.18
N GLY A 40 12.96 15.60 -6.83
CA GLY A 40 14.02 14.60 -6.90
C GLY A 40 13.57 13.21 -6.44
N ARG A 41 14.57 12.34 -6.34
CA ARG A 41 14.41 10.99 -5.79
C ARG A 41 14.47 11.03 -4.28
N ILE A 42 13.61 10.24 -3.62
CA ILE A 42 13.68 10.02 -2.17
C ILE A 42 14.71 8.92 -1.90
N GLN A 43 15.69 9.21 -1.05
CA GLN A 43 16.67 8.23 -0.59
C GLN A 43 16.02 7.34 0.47
N THR A 44 15.50 6.16 0.07
CA THR A 44 14.80 5.23 0.96
C THR A 44 15.74 4.40 1.81
N ASP A 45 16.96 4.16 1.34
CA ASP A 45 18.07 3.54 2.08
C ASP A 45 19.42 3.84 1.42
N LYS A 46 20.50 3.51 2.11
CA LYS A 46 21.88 3.76 1.65
C LYS A 46 22.30 2.93 0.42
N ASP A 47 21.65 1.78 0.22
CA ASP A 47 22.01 0.80 -0.81
C ASP A 47 21.17 0.97 -2.08
N ASN A 48 20.24 1.95 -2.12
CA ASN A 48 19.29 2.20 -3.23
C ASN A 48 18.50 0.95 -3.61
N ASN A 49 18.02 0.20 -2.62
CA ASN A 49 17.18 -0.93 -2.87
C ASN A 49 15.86 -0.49 -3.53
N TRP A 50 15.30 -1.38 -4.31
CA TRP A 50 14.03 -1.19 -5.00
C TRP A 50 12.92 -0.71 -4.05
N ALA A 51 12.17 0.31 -4.46
CA ALA A 51 11.13 0.94 -3.67
C ALA A 51 10.03 1.53 -4.56
N ILE A 52 8.76 1.24 -4.21
CA ILE A 52 7.56 1.73 -4.90
C ILE A 52 6.42 2.04 -3.91
N HIS A 53 5.30 2.52 -4.41
CA HIS A 53 4.03 2.69 -3.68
C HIS A 53 4.16 3.53 -2.40
N ALA A 54 4.83 4.68 -2.48
CA ALA A 54 4.94 5.58 -1.34
C ALA A 54 3.61 6.26 -1.02
N SER A 55 3.31 6.33 0.27
CA SER A 55 2.21 7.11 0.84
C SER A 55 2.73 7.85 2.07
N THR A 56 2.18 9.04 2.35
CA THR A 56 2.62 9.85 3.48
C THR A 56 1.43 10.19 4.38
N PHE A 57 1.71 10.33 5.67
CA PHE A 57 0.70 10.71 6.66
C PHE A 57 1.32 11.51 7.81
N GLU A 58 0.48 12.19 8.57
CA GLU A 58 0.86 12.83 9.82
C GLU A 58 0.23 12.10 11.00
N HIS A 59 1.02 11.91 12.04
CA HIS A 59 0.59 11.32 13.29
C HIS A 59 1.33 12.00 14.45
N ASP A 60 0.58 12.50 15.42
CA ASP A 60 1.11 13.26 16.58
C ASP A 60 2.12 14.36 16.20
N GLY A 61 1.81 15.10 15.11
CA GLY A 61 2.65 16.22 14.65
C GLY A 61 3.93 15.79 13.93
N GLN A 62 4.19 14.49 13.79
CA GLN A 62 5.29 13.94 13.01
C GLN A 62 4.79 13.45 11.66
N ARG A 63 5.52 13.76 10.58
CA ARG A 63 5.24 13.21 9.24
C ARG A 63 6.03 11.93 9.04
N TYR A 64 5.35 10.96 8.43
CA TYR A 64 5.87 9.66 8.07
C TYR A 64 5.68 9.39 6.58
N MET A 65 6.57 8.60 6.01
CA MET A 65 6.38 7.91 4.73
C MET A 65 6.33 6.41 4.98
N ILE A 66 5.40 5.75 4.32
CA ILE A 66 5.32 4.29 4.22
C ILE A 66 5.41 3.90 2.76
N TRP A 67 6.06 2.79 2.48
CA TRP A 67 6.26 2.32 1.10
C TRP A 67 6.51 0.81 1.04
N CYS A 68 6.46 0.27 -0.16
CA CYS A 68 6.86 -1.09 -0.46
C CYS A 68 8.31 -1.10 -0.96
N GLY A 69 9.10 -2.05 -0.51
CA GLY A 69 10.50 -2.16 -0.94
C GLY A 69 11.10 -3.54 -0.69
N TRP A 70 12.26 -3.79 -1.30
CA TRP A 70 13.06 -4.97 -1.03
C TRP A 70 13.99 -4.74 0.16
N GLN A 71 14.27 -5.82 0.89
CA GLN A 71 15.26 -5.79 1.98
C GLN A 71 16.68 -5.60 1.42
N LYS A 72 16.95 -6.23 0.28
CA LYS A 72 18.18 -6.10 -0.50
C LYS A 72 17.87 -6.34 -1.98
N ARG A 73 18.81 -6.02 -2.86
CA ARG A 73 18.64 -6.30 -4.29
C ARG A 73 18.31 -7.77 -4.52
N ARG A 74 17.36 -8.03 -5.40
CA ARG A 74 16.92 -9.37 -5.78
C ARG A 74 18.09 -10.22 -6.28
N ILE A 75 18.11 -11.49 -5.86
CA ILE A 75 19.04 -12.51 -6.35
C ILE A 75 18.24 -13.64 -7.02
N ASP A 76 17.43 -14.37 -6.24
CA ASP A 76 16.69 -15.56 -6.71
C ASP A 76 15.19 -15.42 -6.59
N SER A 77 14.72 -14.71 -5.58
CA SER A 77 13.29 -14.47 -5.33
C SER A 77 13.09 -13.09 -4.74
N GLU A 78 11.90 -12.57 -4.93
CA GLU A 78 11.50 -11.27 -4.41
C GLU A 78 10.64 -11.44 -3.19
N THR A 79 10.87 -10.57 -2.23
CA THR A 79 9.95 -10.38 -1.11
C THR A 79 9.74 -8.88 -0.96
N GLN A 80 8.53 -8.44 -1.26
CA GLN A 80 8.12 -7.06 -1.11
C GLN A 80 7.61 -6.83 0.31
N CYS A 81 8.22 -5.88 0.99
CA CYS A 81 8.00 -5.59 2.40
C CYS A 81 7.53 -4.16 2.60
N ILE A 82 6.82 -3.89 3.69
CA ILE A 82 6.40 -2.53 4.05
C ILE A 82 7.43 -1.92 5.01
N TYR A 83 7.86 -0.72 4.65
CA TYR A 83 8.76 0.12 5.44
C TYR A 83 8.08 1.40 5.89
N ILE A 84 8.56 1.96 6.99
CA ILE A 84 8.20 3.27 7.51
C ILE A 84 9.46 4.06 7.85
N ALA A 85 9.40 5.38 7.65
CA ALA A 85 10.41 6.32 8.14
C ALA A 85 9.75 7.67 8.46
N THR A 86 10.38 8.47 9.32
CA THR A 86 9.99 9.86 9.52
C THR A 86 10.50 10.75 8.39
N MET A 87 9.84 11.88 8.18
CA MET A 87 10.19 12.86 7.16
C MET A 87 10.50 14.21 7.78
N GLU A 88 11.58 14.84 7.35
CA GLU A 88 11.91 16.23 7.65
C GLU A 88 11.10 17.20 6.79
N ASN A 89 10.95 16.88 5.52
CA ASN A 89 10.19 17.62 4.53
C ASN A 89 9.58 16.65 3.51
N PRO A 90 8.76 17.08 2.55
CA PRO A 90 8.08 16.17 1.62
C PRO A 90 8.98 15.31 0.72
N TRP A 91 10.28 15.54 0.65
CA TRP A 91 11.22 14.80 -0.19
C TRP A 91 12.45 14.26 0.53
N THR A 92 12.51 14.43 1.88
CA THR A 92 13.67 13.98 2.67
C THR A 92 13.21 13.16 3.87
N LEU A 93 13.71 11.93 3.98
CA LEU A 93 13.53 11.14 5.19
C LEU A 93 14.47 11.63 6.29
N SER A 94 14.02 11.63 7.54
CA SER A 94 14.76 12.04 8.72
C SER A 94 15.17 10.87 9.63
N SER A 95 14.76 9.65 9.30
CA SER A 95 15.19 8.43 9.98
C SER A 95 15.62 7.37 8.97
N ASP A 96 16.34 6.36 9.42
CA ASP A 96 16.50 5.12 8.68
C ASP A 96 15.14 4.46 8.44
N ARG A 97 15.04 3.63 7.39
CA ARG A 97 13.87 2.83 7.13
C ARG A 97 13.71 1.73 8.16
N ILE A 98 12.50 1.56 8.66
CA ILE A 98 12.13 0.48 9.58
C ILE A 98 11.20 -0.49 8.86
N LEU A 99 11.53 -1.78 8.90
CA LEU A 99 10.69 -2.86 8.38
C LEU A 99 9.53 -3.11 9.36
N ILE A 100 8.29 -2.91 8.93
CA ILE A 100 7.11 -3.11 9.77
C ILE A 100 6.21 -4.26 9.31
N SER A 101 6.36 -4.72 8.07
CA SER A 101 5.68 -5.93 7.58
C SER A 101 6.47 -6.61 6.49
N LYS A 102 6.52 -7.94 6.56
CA LYS A 102 6.93 -8.83 5.47
C LYS A 102 5.88 -9.92 5.30
N PRO A 103 5.72 -10.53 4.11
CA PRO A 103 4.81 -11.65 3.93
C PRO A 103 5.17 -12.82 4.87
N GLU A 104 4.20 -13.27 5.67
CA GLU A 104 4.36 -14.31 6.70
C GLU A 104 3.27 -15.37 6.60
N TYR A 105 2.04 -14.95 6.27
CA TYR A 105 0.90 -15.84 6.14
C TYR A 105 0.78 -16.39 4.73
N GLU A 106 0.21 -17.58 4.59
CA GLU A 106 -0.03 -18.22 3.29
C GLU A 106 -0.79 -17.30 2.34
N TRP A 107 -1.79 -16.59 2.83
CA TRP A 107 -2.58 -15.66 2.03
C TRP A 107 -1.80 -14.43 1.53
N GLU A 108 -0.62 -14.16 2.04
CA GLU A 108 0.29 -13.11 1.57
C GLU A 108 1.29 -13.60 0.50
N CYS A 109 1.32 -14.91 0.26
CA CYS A 109 2.36 -15.57 -0.53
C CYS A 109 1.83 -16.24 -1.80
N GLN A 110 0.59 -15.94 -2.22
CA GLN A 110 -0.01 -16.51 -3.41
C GLN A 110 0.47 -15.78 -4.68
N TRP A 111 1.02 -16.52 -5.64
CA TRP A 111 1.57 -15.95 -6.88
C TRP A 111 1.26 -16.80 -8.11
N VAL A 112 0.55 -17.90 -7.95
CA VAL A 112 0.12 -18.82 -9.00
C VAL A 112 -1.37 -18.66 -9.22
N ASN A 113 -1.80 -18.47 -10.48
CA ASN A 113 -3.21 -18.43 -10.84
C ASN A 113 -3.86 -19.81 -10.68
N PRO A 114 -5.21 -19.90 -10.58
CA PRO A 114 -5.93 -21.19 -10.49
C PRO A 114 -5.68 -22.14 -11.64
N ASP A 115 -5.38 -21.64 -12.85
CA ASP A 115 -5.01 -22.44 -14.03
C ASP A 115 -3.55 -22.90 -14.03
N GLY A 116 -2.80 -22.58 -12.97
CA GLY A 116 -1.39 -22.92 -12.85
C GLY A 116 -0.42 -21.95 -13.55
N SER A 117 -0.93 -20.93 -14.25
CA SER A 117 -0.07 -19.89 -14.81
C SER A 117 0.62 -19.10 -13.71
N LYS A 118 1.86 -18.71 -13.93
CA LYS A 118 2.70 -18.05 -12.93
C LYS A 118 3.73 -17.15 -13.57
N THR A 119 4.33 -16.30 -12.77
CA THR A 119 5.53 -15.54 -13.16
C THR A 119 6.75 -16.45 -13.27
N ALA A 120 7.83 -15.92 -13.83
CA ALA A 120 9.06 -16.68 -13.99
C ALA A 120 9.68 -17.14 -12.66
N TYR A 121 9.37 -16.46 -11.55
CA TYR A 121 9.86 -16.74 -10.20
C TYR A 121 8.80 -16.41 -9.15
N PRO A 122 8.87 -17.02 -7.95
CA PRO A 122 7.94 -16.75 -6.87
C PRO A 122 8.12 -15.33 -6.32
N ILE A 123 7.01 -14.67 -6.03
CA ILE A 123 6.96 -13.35 -5.41
C ILE A 123 6.04 -13.43 -4.20
N HIS A 124 6.56 -13.00 -3.05
CA HIS A 124 5.79 -12.81 -1.83
C HIS A 124 5.60 -11.30 -1.63
N VAL A 125 4.36 -10.85 -1.44
CA VAL A 125 4.02 -9.44 -1.58
C VAL A 125 3.27 -8.89 -0.38
N ASN A 126 3.84 -7.82 0.20
CA ASN A 126 3.11 -6.79 0.93
C ASN A 126 3.40 -5.45 0.22
N GLU A 127 2.40 -4.79 -0.35
CA GLU A 127 2.58 -3.58 -1.15
C GLU A 127 1.45 -2.55 -0.99
N ALA A 128 1.59 -1.40 -1.64
CA ALA A 128 0.60 -0.31 -1.68
C ALA A 128 0.05 0.08 -0.29
N PRO A 129 0.90 0.36 0.71
CA PRO A 129 0.44 0.68 2.04
C PRO A 129 -0.30 2.02 2.07
N GLN A 130 -1.40 2.06 2.83
CA GLN A 130 -2.20 3.26 3.07
C GLN A 130 -2.48 3.40 4.56
N TYR A 131 -2.16 4.56 5.11
CA TYR A 131 -2.46 4.89 6.50
C TYR A 131 -3.93 5.30 6.65
N PHE A 132 -4.52 4.86 7.73
CA PHE A 132 -5.83 5.30 8.17
C PHE A 132 -5.86 5.42 9.70
N GLU A 133 -6.30 6.58 10.20
CA GLU A 133 -6.48 6.78 11.63
C GLU A 133 -7.86 6.26 12.05
N SER A 134 -7.90 5.53 13.15
CA SER A 134 -9.14 5.03 13.69
C SER A 134 -10.11 6.17 14.09
N LYS A 135 -11.41 5.92 14.01
CA LYS A 135 -12.44 6.94 14.32
C LYS A 135 -12.26 7.55 15.73
N ASN A 136 -11.85 6.74 16.69
CA ASN A 136 -11.63 7.18 18.07
C ASN A 136 -10.21 7.73 18.28
N LYS A 137 -9.37 7.71 17.25
CA LYS A 137 -7.96 8.12 17.32
C LYS A 137 -7.14 7.33 18.35
N ASP A 138 -7.54 6.10 18.61
CA ASP A 138 -6.86 5.18 19.54
C ASP A 138 -5.92 4.22 18.85
N LYS A 139 -6.03 4.09 17.52
CA LYS A 139 -5.22 3.22 16.69
C LYS A 139 -4.68 3.93 15.46
N ALA A 140 -3.43 3.67 15.16
CA ALA A 140 -2.81 3.84 13.86
C ALA A 140 -3.03 2.55 13.05
N CYS A 141 -3.58 2.67 11.85
CA CYS A 141 -3.87 1.54 10.97
C CYS A 141 -3.10 1.71 9.66
N ILE A 142 -2.44 0.66 9.18
CA ILE A 142 -1.88 0.60 7.83
C ILE A 142 -2.52 -0.58 7.12
N PHE A 143 -3.30 -0.27 6.10
CA PHE A 143 -3.82 -1.25 5.17
C PHE A 143 -2.79 -1.45 4.04
N TYR A 144 -2.62 -2.66 3.57
CA TYR A 144 -1.68 -2.98 2.51
C TYR A 144 -2.23 -4.09 1.63
N SER A 145 -1.80 -4.15 0.39
CA SER A 145 -2.16 -5.25 -0.50
C SER A 145 -1.16 -6.38 -0.38
N ALA A 146 -1.62 -7.61 -0.57
CA ALA A 146 -0.80 -8.81 -0.44
C ALA A 146 -1.09 -9.84 -1.53
N SER A 147 -0.15 -10.74 -1.75
CA SER A 147 -0.13 -11.72 -2.84
C SER A 147 0.13 -11.12 -4.22
N GLY A 148 0.24 -11.94 -5.25
CA GLY A 148 0.47 -11.47 -6.63
C GLY A 148 -0.74 -10.75 -7.19
N SER A 149 -0.58 -9.49 -7.61
CA SER A 149 -1.66 -8.65 -8.14
C SER A 149 -2.29 -9.19 -9.44
N TRP A 150 -1.63 -10.12 -10.13
CA TRP A 150 -2.11 -10.84 -11.32
C TRP A 150 -2.95 -12.06 -10.98
N THR A 151 -3.06 -12.45 -9.70
CA THR A 151 -3.85 -13.61 -9.25
C THR A 151 -5.20 -13.17 -8.66
N PRO A 152 -6.20 -14.07 -8.58
CA PRO A 152 -7.44 -13.79 -7.87
C PRO A 152 -7.25 -13.66 -6.34
N TYR A 153 -6.10 -14.08 -5.83
CA TYR A 153 -5.74 -14.10 -4.41
C TYR A 153 -5.18 -12.77 -3.88
N TYR A 154 -4.95 -11.78 -4.77
CA TYR A 154 -4.61 -10.43 -4.33
C TYR A 154 -5.67 -9.96 -3.35
N CYS A 155 -5.26 -9.41 -2.21
CA CYS A 155 -6.14 -9.12 -1.09
C CYS A 155 -5.58 -7.98 -0.25
N VAL A 156 -6.31 -7.56 0.77
CA VAL A 156 -5.90 -6.47 1.66
C VAL A 156 -5.65 -6.99 3.06
N GLY A 157 -4.47 -6.72 3.58
CA GLY A 157 -4.09 -6.95 4.97
C GLY A 157 -4.17 -5.68 5.81
N LEU A 158 -4.01 -5.84 7.13
CA LEU A 158 -4.08 -4.77 8.11
C LEU A 158 -2.99 -4.90 9.17
N LEU A 159 -2.26 -3.82 9.37
CA LEU A 159 -1.41 -3.60 10.54
C LEU A 159 -2.10 -2.59 11.47
N THR A 160 -2.05 -2.83 12.75
CA THR A 160 -2.54 -1.89 13.77
C THR A 160 -1.49 -1.64 14.83
N ALA A 161 -1.39 -0.39 15.29
CA ALA A 161 -0.61 -0.02 16.45
C ALA A 161 -1.47 0.84 17.39
N ASP A 162 -1.11 0.90 18.67
CA ASP A 162 -1.68 1.89 19.56
C ASP A 162 -1.29 3.29 19.07
N ALA A 163 -2.23 4.22 19.07
CA ALA A 163 -1.96 5.57 18.57
C ALA A 163 -0.83 6.31 19.33
N LYS A 164 -0.57 5.90 20.57
CA LYS A 164 0.51 6.49 21.40
C LYS A 164 1.80 5.68 21.34
N ALA A 165 1.84 4.59 20.56
CA ALA A 165 3.04 3.79 20.43
C ALA A 165 4.07 4.47 19.53
N ASN A 166 5.33 4.10 19.71
CA ASN A 166 6.37 4.48 18.76
C ASN A 166 6.16 3.74 17.43
N LEU A 167 5.72 4.43 16.39
CA LEU A 167 5.45 3.85 15.07
C LEU A 167 6.72 3.38 14.35
N LEU A 168 7.91 3.82 14.79
CA LEU A 168 9.20 3.31 14.28
C LEU A 168 9.67 2.04 15.01
N ASP A 169 8.95 1.57 16.02
CA ASP A 169 9.22 0.28 16.64
C ASP A 169 8.41 -0.82 15.94
N PRO A 170 9.04 -1.80 15.27
CA PRO A 170 8.32 -2.91 14.64
C PRO A 170 7.40 -3.67 15.61
N ALA A 171 7.77 -3.75 16.89
CA ALA A 171 6.99 -4.45 17.91
C ALA A 171 5.66 -3.75 18.26
N SER A 172 5.51 -2.48 17.89
CA SER A 172 4.26 -1.73 18.05
C SER A 172 3.17 -2.21 17.09
N TRP A 173 3.55 -2.79 15.95
CA TRP A 173 2.63 -3.19 14.90
C TRP A 173 2.14 -4.62 15.08
N LYS A 174 0.84 -4.79 15.04
CA LYS A 174 0.16 -6.09 15.07
C LYS A 174 -0.47 -6.35 13.71
N LYS A 175 -0.07 -7.44 13.07
CA LYS A 175 -0.63 -7.88 11.79
C LYS A 175 -1.91 -8.67 12.02
N SER A 176 -2.95 -8.41 11.22
CA SER A 176 -4.13 -9.28 11.16
C SER A 176 -3.74 -10.67 10.65
N PRO A 177 -4.17 -11.75 11.30
CA PRO A 177 -3.87 -13.10 10.83
C PRO A 177 -4.68 -13.50 9.58
N VAL A 178 -5.70 -12.73 9.21
CA VAL A 178 -6.55 -12.94 8.04
C VAL A 178 -6.65 -11.65 7.22
N PRO A 179 -6.89 -11.73 5.90
CA PRO A 179 -7.15 -10.56 5.09
C PRO A 179 -8.42 -9.84 5.54
N VAL A 180 -8.45 -8.52 5.40
CA VAL A 180 -9.63 -7.68 5.71
C VAL A 180 -10.50 -7.43 4.49
N LEU A 181 -9.96 -7.66 3.28
CA LEU A 181 -10.68 -7.68 2.02
C LEU A 181 -10.04 -8.75 1.13
N GLN A 182 -10.85 -9.64 0.58
CA GLN A 182 -10.41 -10.71 -0.31
C GLN A 182 -11.42 -10.95 -1.42
N GLN A 183 -11.14 -11.89 -2.30
CA GLN A 183 -12.05 -12.26 -3.38
C GLN A 183 -13.42 -12.68 -2.86
N ASP A 184 -14.43 -12.37 -3.66
CA ASP A 184 -15.82 -12.79 -3.49
C ASP A 184 -16.34 -13.35 -4.84
N PRO A 185 -16.11 -14.64 -5.12
CA PRO A 185 -16.52 -15.25 -6.38
C PRO A 185 -18.01 -15.19 -6.66
N GLU A 186 -18.87 -15.19 -5.65
CA GLU A 186 -20.32 -15.11 -5.79
C GLU A 186 -20.74 -13.78 -6.41
N ASN A 187 -20.01 -12.70 -6.10
CA ASN A 187 -20.24 -11.36 -6.63
C ASN A 187 -19.27 -10.96 -7.75
N ASN A 188 -18.54 -11.92 -8.35
CA ASN A 188 -17.54 -11.68 -9.38
C ASN A 188 -16.49 -10.63 -8.97
N VAL A 189 -15.95 -10.77 -7.77
CA VAL A 189 -14.86 -9.95 -7.25
C VAL A 189 -13.63 -10.81 -7.10
N TYR A 190 -12.58 -10.53 -7.85
CA TYR A 190 -11.33 -11.27 -7.81
C TYR A 190 -10.15 -10.33 -7.66
N GLY A 191 -9.20 -10.69 -6.81
CA GLY A 191 -7.97 -9.95 -6.60
C GLY A 191 -8.19 -8.49 -6.18
N PRO A 192 -9.02 -8.19 -5.15
CA PRO A 192 -9.19 -6.81 -4.69
C PRO A 192 -7.93 -6.29 -3.99
N GLY A 193 -7.54 -5.05 -4.32
CA GLY A 193 -6.38 -4.40 -3.71
C GLY A 193 -6.08 -3.02 -4.28
N GLY A 194 -4.89 -2.48 -4.02
CA GLY A 194 -4.50 -1.14 -4.47
C GLY A 194 -5.43 -0.07 -3.89
N ILE A 195 -5.59 -0.08 -2.57
CA ILE A 195 -6.61 0.72 -1.88
C ILE A 195 -6.20 2.17 -1.66
N SER A 196 -7.20 3.04 -1.55
CA SER A 196 -7.10 4.38 -0.98
C SER A 196 -8.38 4.74 -0.25
N PHE A 197 -8.34 5.76 0.61
CA PHE A 197 -9.48 6.18 1.41
C PHE A 197 -9.86 7.62 1.08
N THR A 198 -11.17 7.88 1.05
CA THR A 198 -11.70 9.24 0.88
C THR A 198 -12.93 9.46 1.76
N PRO A 199 -13.07 10.63 2.40
CA PRO A 199 -14.30 10.96 3.09
C PRO A 199 -15.42 11.28 2.07
N SER A 200 -16.67 11.12 2.51
CA SER A 200 -17.81 11.70 1.79
C SER A 200 -17.71 13.24 1.73
N PRO A 201 -18.39 13.92 0.78
CA PRO A 201 -18.36 15.38 0.69
C PRO A 201 -18.81 16.11 1.97
N ASP A 202 -19.67 15.48 2.77
CA ASP A 202 -20.14 16.02 4.06
C ASP A 202 -19.28 15.57 5.25
N GLY A 203 -18.22 14.78 5.01
CA GLY A 203 -17.27 14.29 6.02
C GLY A 203 -17.82 13.25 6.98
N LYS A 204 -19.05 12.74 6.79
CA LYS A 204 -19.69 11.83 7.75
C LYS A 204 -19.37 10.37 7.53
N GLU A 205 -18.98 10.03 6.32
CA GLU A 205 -18.74 8.66 5.88
C GLU A 205 -17.34 8.53 5.28
N TRP A 206 -16.80 7.32 5.31
CA TRP A 206 -15.57 6.99 4.64
C TRP A 206 -15.80 5.94 3.57
N TYR A 207 -15.10 6.10 2.48
CA TYR A 207 -15.11 5.19 1.35
C TYR A 207 -13.71 4.66 1.09
N MET A 208 -13.63 3.39 0.73
CA MET A 208 -12.45 2.76 0.19
C MET A 208 -12.59 2.67 -1.33
N LEU A 209 -11.64 3.25 -2.04
CA LEU A 209 -11.45 3.02 -3.47
C LEU A 209 -10.43 1.90 -3.62
N TYR A 210 -10.74 0.90 -4.44
CA TYR A 210 -9.87 -0.23 -4.73
C TYR A 210 -10.10 -0.71 -6.16
N HIS A 211 -9.23 -1.55 -6.68
CA HIS A 211 -9.49 -2.26 -7.93
C HIS A 211 -9.78 -3.73 -7.68
N ALA A 212 -10.53 -4.35 -8.57
CA ALA A 212 -10.74 -5.79 -8.64
C ALA A 212 -11.10 -6.21 -10.07
N ARG A 213 -10.91 -7.51 -10.37
CA ARG A 213 -11.35 -8.13 -11.62
C ARG A 213 -12.77 -8.68 -11.49
N GLN A 214 -13.40 -8.92 -12.63
CA GLN A 214 -14.67 -9.67 -12.73
C GLN A 214 -14.46 -11.17 -13.04
N ILE A 215 -13.24 -11.54 -13.40
CA ILE A 215 -12.82 -12.91 -13.72
C ILE A 215 -11.60 -13.29 -12.88
N PRO A 216 -11.38 -14.58 -12.56
CA PRO A 216 -10.31 -15.01 -11.67
C PRO A 216 -8.90 -14.75 -12.21
N ASN A 217 -8.72 -14.74 -13.54
CA ASN A 217 -7.44 -14.51 -14.21
C ASN A 217 -7.58 -13.44 -15.27
N ASP A 218 -6.48 -12.79 -15.61
CA ASP A 218 -6.46 -12.00 -16.85
C ASP A 218 -6.60 -12.92 -18.07
N ALA A 219 -7.47 -12.56 -19.01
CA ALA A 219 -7.62 -13.33 -20.22
C ALA A 219 -6.32 -13.27 -21.05
N PRO A 220 -5.89 -14.39 -21.67
CA PRO A 220 -4.70 -14.39 -22.51
C PRO A 220 -4.79 -13.32 -23.61
N GLY A 221 -3.78 -12.44 -23.68
CA GLY A 221 -3.72 -11.35 -24.64
C GLY A 221 -4.65 -10.16 -24.38
N ALA A 222 -5.40 -10.16 -23.28
CA ALA A 222 -6.14 -9.01 -22.81
C ALA A 222 -5.24 -8.07 -22.00
N SER A 223 -5.54 -6.77 -22.05
CA SER A 223 -5.01 -5.82 -21.09
C SER A 223 -5.54 -6.16 -19.70
N ASP A 224 -4.85 -5.68 -18.67
CA ASP A 224 -5.26 -5.82 -17.27
C ASP A 224 -6.77 -5.52 -17.09
N SER A 225 -7.53 -6.53 -16.65
CA SER A 225 -8.98 -6.46 -16.49
C SER A 225 -9.43 -5.83 -15.16
N ARG A 226 -8.50 -5.25 -14.39
CA ARG A 226 -8.82 -4.56 -13.15
C ARG A 226 -9.67 -3.31 -13.40
N SER A 227 -10.74 -3.17 -12.65
CA SER A 227 -11.62 -2.00 -12.68
C SER A 227 -11.69 -1.33 -11.32
N PRO A 228 -11.82 0.00 -11.26
CA PRO A 228 -11.98 0.72 -9.99
C PRO A 228 -13.34 0.39 -9.37
N ARG A 229 -13.33 0.26 -8.05
CA ARG A 229 -14.53 0.03 -7.23
C ARG A 229 -14.51 0.96 -6.03
N LEU A 230 -15.68 1.39 -5.62
CA LEU A 230 -15.88 2.24 -4.46
C LEU A 230 -16.81 1.54 -3.49
N GLN A 231 -16.39 1.42 -2.24
CA GLN A 231 -17.18 0.79 -1.19
C GLN A 231 -17.18 1.67 0.06
N LYS A 232 -18.35 1.89 0.64
CA LYS A 232 -18.46 2.50 1.95
C LYS A 232 -17.85 1.58 2.99
N ILE A 233 -17.02 2.14 3.86
CA ILE A 233 -16.43 1.41 4.96
C ILE A 233 -17.05 1.84 6.28
N CYS A 234 -17.26 0.86 7.15
CA CYS A 234 -17.65 1.08 8.53
C CYS A 234 -16.48 0.66 9.42
N LEU A 235 -15.87 1.62 10.08
CA LEU A 235 -14.77 1.34 11.01
C LEU A 235 -15.36 0.94 12.37
N LEU A 236 -15.89 -0.26 12.43
CA LEU A 236 -16.31 -0.85 13.69
C LEU A 236 -15.09 -1.47 14.37
N TYR A 237 -14.85 -1.02 15.58
CA TYR A 237 -13.76 -1.45 16.45
C TYR A 237 -14.09 -2.77 17.11
N THR A 238 -14.02 -3.83 16.41
CA THR A 238 -13.92 -5.14 17.05
C THR A 238 -13.12 -6.03 16.12
N SER A 239 -12.36 -6.94 16.69
CA SER A 239 -11.81 -8.08 15.96
C SER A 239 -12.80 -8.56 14.91
N PRO A 240 -12.36 -8.97 13.70
CA PRO A 240 -13.27 -9.43 12.65
C PRO A 240 -14.29 -10.37 13.28
N SER A 241 -15.57 -10.01 13.15
CA SER A 241 -16.64 -10.91 13.60
C SER A 241 -16.58 -12.15 12.72
N PRO A 242 -16.66 -13.38 13.29
CA PRO A 242 -16.75 -14.59 12.49
C PRO A 242 -18.01 -14.69 11.61
N ARG A 243 -18.82 -13.62 11.55
CA ARG A 243 -20.06 -13.56 10.76
C ARG A 243 -19.93 -12.75 9.46
N ASP A 244 -18.76 -12.14 9.22
CA ASP A 244 -18.48 -11.36 8.00
C ASP A 244 -17.48 -12.09 7.08
N ALA A 245 -17.33 -13.38 7.25
CA ALA A 245 -16.58 -14.32 6.41
C ALA A 245 -17.55 -15.10 5.53
#